data_dea433ec9f872292f012df985573d453
#
_entry.id   dea433ec9f872292f012df985573d453
#
_cell.length_a   1.000
_cell.length_b   1.000
_cell.length_c   1.000
_cell.angle_alpha   90.00
_cell.angle_beta   90.00
_cell.angle_gamma   90.00
#
_symmetry.space_group_name_H-M   'P 1'
#
loop_
_entity.id
_entity.type
_entity.pdbx_description
1 polymer ?
#
loop_
_entity_poly.entity_id
_entity_poly.type
_entity_poly.pdbx_seq_one_letter_code
_entity_poly.pdbx_strand_id
1 'polypeptide(L)'
;WVFFVKLQGVRRSLFATLPFAATLGLLTATFGSPFNPAAAKTLPQPAGLTESGPKDCPSPAVAMNHNEVTPVTKANYAVAETEVILADYVRKIAKGTCADGMGLFLHQKGAMDPKERTILRPNFDTLYSFAVLDLNSPAMVVLPETDRYQILEVVNEEHWIPLESANPGGYQLTKESMGSRYVLVLVRTRVNMQDPEDLKKAGIVQDQIGLEQAEKGEFVAKNKYDMDEILAMRADYNKRLQPEGVTSEMAFGKKGEISEEMRNFGVAVGWGGLTKQGAVYPIPKVVDSTDPQTLTLKDVPSDPRAFWSVTVYDKQGFSVGEKYNVNSAFAKKNEKGEYVIHFGGDKSKDNYLDIYPGWNVVLRIYSPTEAYFNGSWIPPQFQPAQ
;
A
#
# COMPACT_ATOMS: atom_id res chain seq x y z
N TRP A 1 2.09 -5.98 -3.32
CA TRP A 1 1.13 -6.69 -2.46
C TRP A 1 1.08 -6.02 -1.08
N VAL A 2 0.48 -4.87 -0.92
CA VAL A 2 0.76 -4.05 0.26
C VAL A 2 -0.44 -3.80 1.16
N PHE A 3 -1.66 -4.16 0.80
CA PHE A 3 -2.80 -3.82 1.65
C PHE A 3 -3.79 -4.98 1.80
N PHE A 4 -3.75 -5.65 2.95
CA PHE A 4 -4.83 -6.49 3.44
C PHE A 4 -5.26 -6.02 4.82
N VAL A 5 -6.55 -5.82 5.00
CA VAL A 5 -7.14 -5.54 6.31
C VAL A 5 -7.67 -6.85 6.89
N LYS A 6 -7.26 -7.17 8.11
CA LYS A 6 -7.78 -8.30 8.89
C LYS A 6 -8.93 -7.82 9.78
N LEU A 7 -10.09 -8.42 9.61
CA LEU A 7 -11.22 -8.24 10.52
C LEU A 7 -11.11 -9.27 11.66
N GLN A 8 -11.08 -8.80 12.90
CA GLN A 8 -11.09 -9.69 14.07
C GLN A 8 -12.51 -10.15 14.39
N GLY A 9 -12.72 -11.46 14.43
CA GLY A 9 -13.96 -12.09 14.86
C GLY A 9 -13.82 -12.79 16.20
N VAL A 10 -14.77 -12.57 17.08
CA VAL A 10 -14.91 -13.18 18.40
C VAL A 10 -15.31 -14.66 18.27
N ARG A 11 -14.64 -15.52 19.01
CA ARG A 11 -14.91 -16.98 19.09
C ARG A 11 -16.23 -17.25 19.78
N ARG A 12 -17.05 -18.15 19.21
CA ARG A 12 -17.95 -19.05 19.96
C ARG A 12 -17.67 -20.48 19.54
N SER A 13 -17.37 -21.29 20.54
CA SER A 13 -17.15 -22.74 20.47
C SER A 13 -18.49 -23.50 20.36
N LEU A 14 -18.52 -24.54 19.52
CA LEU A 14 -19.43 -25.66 19.69
C LEU A 14 -18.76 -26.96 19.21
N PHE A 15 -18.74 -27.94 20.09
CA PHE A 15 -18.23 -29.30 19.92
C PHE A 15 -19.18 -30.12 19.04
N ALA A 16 -18.65 -30.95 18.15
CA ALA A 16 -19.22 -32.23 17.77
C ALA A 16 -18.20 -33.13 17.07
N THR A 17 -18.29 -34.36 17.37
CA THR A 17 -17.48 -35.57 17.31
C THR A 17 -17.14 -36.09 15.90
N LEU A 18 -15.97 -36.78 15.83
CA LEU A 18 -15.33 -37.56 14.74
C LEU A 18 -16.17 -38.77 14.24
N PRO A 19 -15.85 -39.38 13.05
CA PRO A 19 -14.79 -40.40 13.03
C PRO A 19 -13.83 -40.39 11.80
N PHE A 20 -12.74 -41.13 12.00
CA PHE A 20 -11.59 -41.42 11.16
C PHE A 20 -11.89 -41.92 9.74
N ALA A 21 -11.09 -41.44 8.75
CA ALA A 21 -10.57 -42.23 7.65
C ALA A 21 -9.28 -41.60 7.12
N ALA A 22 -8.23 -42.39 7.06
CA ALA A 22 -6.92 -42.03 6.55
C ALA A 22 -6.89 -42.06 5.02
N THR A 23 -6.36 -41.02 4.40
CA THR A 23 -5.79 -41.09 3.06
C THR A 23 -4.67 -40.05 2.89
N LEU A 24 -3.57 -40.53 2.35
CA LEU A 24 -2.35 -39.84 1.94
C LEU A 24 -2.69 -38.72 0.96
N GLY A 25 -2.27 -37.47 1.21
CA GLY A 25 -2.55 -36.37 0.29
C GLY A 25 -1.63 -35.19 0.50
N LEU A 26 -1.04 -34.77 -0.56
CA LEU A 26 -0.26 -33.56 -0.82
C LEU A 26 -0.43 -32.42 0.20
N LEU A 27 0.67 -31.93 0.75
CA LEU A 27 0.74 -30.65 1.46
C LEU A 27 0.53 -29.49 0.48
N THR A 28 -0.71 -29.07 0.35
CA THR A 28 -1.03 -27.73 -0.13
C THR A 28 -1.17 -26.83 1.09
N ALA A 29 -0.28 -25.87 1.24
CA ALA A 29 -0.37 -24.84 2.27
C ALA A 29 -1.62 -23.98 1.98
N THR A 30 -2.73 -24.33 2.62
CA THR A 30 -3.96 -23.53 2.57
C THR A 30 -3.84 -22.33 3.49
N PHE A 31 -3.62 -21.15 2.92
CA PHE A 31 -3.84 -19.87 3.60
C PHE A 31 -5.35 -19.59 3.63
N GLY A 32 -6.04 -20.19 4.56
CA GLY A 32 -7.46 -19.99 4.77
C GLY A 32 -7.75 -19.71 6.24
N SER A 33 -7.81 -18.44 6.65
CA SER A 33 -8.58 -18.08 7.84
C SER A 33 -10.02 -17.79 7.39
N PRO A 34 -11.05 -18.35 8.07
CA PRO A 34 -12.42 -18.09 7.69
C PRO A 34 -12.78 -16.61 7.87
N PHE A 35 -13.28 -16.01 6.81
CA PHE A 35 -13.85 -14.68 6.77
C PHE A 35 -15.11 -14.63 7.67
N ASN A 36 -15.18 -13.64 8.59
CA ASN A 36 -16.38 -13.38 9.38
C ASN A 36 -17.07 -12.11 8.87
N PRO A 37 -18.17 -12.21 8.13
CA PRO A 37 -18.86 -11.04 7.54
C PRO A 37 -19.46 -10.07 8.57
N ALA A 38 -19.69 -10.49 9.81
CA ALA A 38 -20.35 -9.64 10.83
C ALA A 38 -19.46 -8.50 11.39
N ALA A 39 -18.14 -8.54 11.14
CA ALA A 39 -17.21 -7.49 11.60
C ALA A 39 -16.91 -6.40 10.53
N ALA A 40 -17.51 -6.51 9.35
CA ALA A 40 -17.05 -5.84 8.14
C ALA A 40 -17.85 -4.59 7.74
N LYS A 41 -18.49 -3.91 8.68
CA LYS A 41 -19.22 -2.66 8.37
C LYS A 41 -18.34 -1.42 8.20
N THR A 42 -17.05 -1.53 8.41
CA THR A 42 -16.08 -0.45 8.18
C THR A 42 -15.15 -0.84 7.05
N LEU A 43 -14.96 0.08 6.10
CA LEU A 43 -13.94 -0.08 5.06
C LEU A 43 -12.55 -0.28 5.67
N PRO A 44 -11.68 -1.05 4.98
CA PRO A 44 -10.27 -1.09 5.34
C PRO A 44 -9.70 0.33 5.36
N GLN A 45 -9.03 0.66 6.46
CA GLN A 45 -8.29 1.92 6.55
C GLN A 45 -7.15 1.89 5.54
N PRO A 46 -6.99 2.91 4.69
CA PRO A 46 -5.77 3.07 3.91
C PRO A 46 -4.56 3.10 4.85
N ALA A 47 -3.45 2.54 4.39
CA ALA A 47 -2.24 2.45 5.20
C ALA A 47 -1.83 3.79 5.78
N GLY A 48 -1.55 3.79 7.07
CA GLY A 48 -0.84 4.86 7.74
C GLY A 48 -1.67 6.00 8.30
N LEU A 49 -2.99 5.98 8.24
CA LEU A 49 -3.81 6.96 8.94
C LEU A 49 -4.07 6.49 10.38
N THR A 50 -3.15 6.80 11.29
CA THR A 50 -3.50 6.87 12.71
C THR A 50 -4.47 8.05 12.90
N GLU A 51 -5.51 7.87 13.70
CA GLU A 51 -6.48 8.93 14.05
C GLU A 51 -5.83 10.01 14.93
N SER A 52 -4.94 10.82 14.35
CA SER A 52 -4.17 11.86 15.07
C SER A 52 -4.70 13.28 14.85
N GLY A 53 -6.01 13.44 14.65
CA GLY A 53 -6.64 14.77 14.66
C GLY A 53 -7.19 15.16 16.03
N PRO A 54 -7.42 16.47 16.31
CA PRO A 54 -8.13 16.91 17.49
C PRO A 54 -9.50 16.22 17.59
N LYS A 55 -9.90 15.83 18.80
CA LYS A 55 -11.13 15.03 19.04
C LYS A 55 -12.43 15.71 18.63
N ASP A 56 -12.43 17.03 18.50
CA ASP A 56 -13.59 17.86 18.28
C ASP A 56 -13.75 18.37 16.83
N CYS A 57 -12.94 17.91 15.89
CA CYS A 57 -13.07 18.31 14.48
C CYS A 57 -14.32 17.68 13.85
N PRO A 58 -15.17 18.45 13.18
CA PRO A 58 -16.34 17.92 12.52
C PRO A 58 -15.97 16.95 11.40
N SER A 59 -16.62 15.80 11.35
CA SER A 59 -16.57 14.94 10.18
C SER A 59 -17.63 15.41 9.19
N PRO A 60 -17.26 15.91 7.99
CA PRO A 60 -18.25 16.39 7.04
C PRO A 60 -19.18 15.25 6.63
N ALA A 61 -20.46 15.54 6.55
CA ALA A 61 -21.40 14.64 5.91
C ALA A 61 -21.03 14.61 4.40
N VAL A 62 -20.71 13.45 3.88
CA VAL A 62 -20.56 13.30 2.43
C VAL A 62 -21.96 13.32 1.82
N ALA A 63 -22.22 14.31 0.99
CA ALA A 63 -23.50 14.40 0.28
C ALA A 63 -23.67 13.20 -0.67
N MET A 64 -24.91 12.72 -0.82
CA MET A 64 -25.26 11.61 -1.70
C MET A 64 -26.40 12.03 -2.62
N ASN A 65 -26.23 11.80 -3.91
CA ASN A 65 -27.21 12.19 -4.91
C ASN A 65 -28.41 11.26 -5.03
N HIS A 66 -28.32 10.02 -4.52
CA HIS A 66 -29.35 9.01 -4.67
C HIS A 66 -29.68 8.29 -3.37
N ASN A 67 -30.98 8.00 -3.17
CA ASN A 67 -31.46 7.20 -2.05
C ASN A 67 -31.50 5.69 -2.38
N GLU A 68 -31.55 5.33 -3.65
CA GLU A 68 -31.59 3.93 -4.10
C GLU A 68 -30.21 3.29 -4.06
N VAL A 69 -30.18 2.03 -3.61
CA VAL A 69 -28.95 1.25 -3.56
C VAL A 69 -28.63 0.72 -4.96
N THR A 70 -27.44 1.04 -5.45
CA THR A 70 -26.91 0.52 -6.73
C THR A 70 -26.27 -0.83 -6.49
N PRO A 71 -26.70 -1.91 -7.16
CA PRO A 71 -26.09 -3.23 -7.03
C PRO A 71 -24.60 -3.23 -7.47
N VAL A 72 -23.77 -3.98 -6.76
CA VAL A 72 -22.35 -4.13 -7.09
C VAL A 72 -22.13 -5.37 -7.93
N THR A 73 -21.53 -5.17 -9.10
CA THR A 73 -21.21 -6.21 -10.08
C THR A 73 -19.72 -6.15 -10.42
N LYS A 74 -19.19 -7.15 -11.12
CA LYS A 74 -17.80 -7.10 -11.61
C LYS A 74 -17.53 -5.88 -12.49
N ALA A 75 -18.52 -5.41 -13.24
CA ALA A 75 -18.36 -4.29 -14.16
C ALA A 75 -18.21 -2.94 -13.44
N ASN A 76 -18.84 -2.76 -12.28
CA ASN A 76 -18.80 -1.50 -11.53
C ASN A 76 -18.05 -1.59 -10.19
N TYR A 77 -17.50 -2.75 -9.82
CA TYR A 77 -16.85 -2.98 -8.53
C TYR A 77 -15.72 -1.97 -8.24
N ALA A 78 -14.82 -1.74 -9.20
CA ALA A 78 -13.73 -0.78 -9.01
C ALA A 78 -14.24 0.64 -8.74
N VAL A 79 -15.29 1.06 -9.45
CA VAL A 79 -15.94 2.37 -9.25
C VAL A 79 -16.62 2.43 -7.90
N ALA A 80 -17.39 1.38 -7.55
CA ALA A 80 -18.13 1.33 -6.29
C ALA A 80 -17.20 1.41 -5.07
N GLU A 81 -16.16 0.60 -5.05
CA GLU A 81 -15.17 0.61 -3.97
C GLU A 81 -14.40 1.92 -3.91
N THR A 82 -14.01 2.47 -5.07
CA THR A 82 -13.27 3.73 -5.14
C THR A 82 -14.10 4.92 -4.65
N GLU A 83 -15.38 5.00 -5.01
CA GLU A 83 -16.27 6.07 -4.53
C GLU A 83 -16.40 6.06 -3.01
N VAL A 84 -16.56 4.88 -2.40
CA VAL A 84 -16.61 4.74 -0.94
C VAL A 84 -15.28 5.11 -0.29
N ILE A 85 -14.15 4.70 -0.89
CA ILE A 85 -12.81 5.04 -0.38
C ILE A 85 -12.54 6.54 -0.48
N LEU A 86 -12.90 7.20 -1.59
CA LEU A 86 -12.76 8.66 -1.73
C LEU A 86 -13.56 9.39 -0.64
N ALA A 87 -14.81 8.99 -0.40
CA ALA A 87 -15.64 9.55 0.68
C ALA A 87 -14.98 9.40 2.05
N ASP A 88 -14.33 8.26 2.30
CA ASP A 88 -13.61 8.00 3.54
C ASP A 88 -12.35 8.86 3.67
N TYR A 89 -11.60 9.06 2.57
CA TYR A 89 -10.46 9.99 2.56
C TYR A 89 -10.88 11.43 2.85
N VAL A 90 -12.00 11.92 2.27
CA VAL A 90 -12.53 13.25 2.58
C VAL A 90 -12.78 13.40 4.09
N ARG A 91 -13.44 12.42 4.73
CA ARG A 91 -13.67 12.43 6.18
C ARG A 91 -12.36 12.41 6.98
N LYS A 92 -11.39 11.62 6.57
CA LYS A 92 -10.09 11.52 7.24
C LYS A 92 -9.29 12.79 7.12
N ILE A 93 -9.24 13.38 5.91
CA ILE A 93 -8.57 14.65 5.67
C ILE A 93 -9.24 15.74 6.51
N ALA A 94 -10.57 15.81 6.52
CA ALA A 94 -11.31 16.77 7.33
C ALA A 94 -11.01 16.63 8.83
N LYS A 95 -11.04 15.41 9.35
CA LYS A 95 -10.70 15.12 10.76
C LYS A 95 -9.25 15.48 11.09
N GLY A 96 -8.31 15.11 10.22
CA GLY A 96 -6.87 15.35 10.44
C GLY A 96 -6.44 16.80 10.30
N THR A 97 -7.16 17.60 9.50
CA THR A 97 -6.85 19.02 9.23
C THR A 97 -7.80 20.02 9.90
N CYS A 98 -8.88 19.54 10.53
CA CYS A 98 -10.00 20.36 11.03
C CYS A 98 -10.60 21.28 9.95
N ALA A 99 -10.74 20.80 8.72
CA ALA A 99 -11.25 21.53 7.57
C ALA A 99 -12.34 20.72 6.83
N ASP A 100 -12.72 21.15 5.64
CA ASP A 100 -13.77 20.53 4.80
C ASP A 100 -13.36 19.19 4.15
N GLY A 101 -12.07 18.87 4.13
CA GLY A 101 -11.56 17.61 3.58
C GLY A 101 -11.27 17.62 2.08
N MET A 102 -11.48 18.75 1.40
CA MET A 102 -11.27 18.90 -0.04
C MET A 102 -10.18 19.94 -0.34
N GLY A 103 -9.39 19.71 -1.39
CA GLY A 103 -8.42 20.69 -1.91
C GLY A 103 -7.31 21.06 -0.93
N LEU A 104 -6.90 20.13 -0.07
CA LEU A 104 -5.77 20.30 0.87
C LEU A 104 -5.13 18.96 1.19
N PHE A 105 -3.85 18.98 1.55
CA PHE A 105 -3.13 17.78 1.97
C PHE A 105 -3.33 17.48 3.46
N LEU A 106 -3.54 16.21 3.76
CA LEU A 106 -3.26 15.61 5.06
C LEU A 106 -1.91 14.88 4.97
N HIS A 107 -0.95 15.29 5.78
CA HIS A 107 0.38 14.67 5.87
C HIS A 107 0.45 13.71 7.06
N GLN A 108 0.76 12.45 6.80
CA GLN A 108 1.12 11.52 7.86
C GLN A 108 2.55 11.84 8.34
N LYS A 109 2.70 12.29 9.57
CA LYS A 109 3.98 12.73 10.14
C LYS A 109 4.65 11.69 11.04
N GLY A 110 3.88 10.76 11.56
CA GLY A 110 4.36 9.75 12.51
C GLY A 110 4.78 8.44 11.84
N ALA A 111 5.65 7.70 12.52
CA ALA A 111 5.93 6.33 12.16
C ALA A 111 4.67 5.46 12.29
N MET A 112 4.52 4.50 11.39
CA MET A 112 3.52 3.46 11.55
C MET A 112 3.90 2.57 12.76
N ASP A 113 2.94 2.28 13.61
CA ASP A 113 3.15 1.34 14.71
C ASP A 113 3.37 -0.08 14.13
N PRO A 114 4.53 -0.71 14.32
CA PRO A 114 4.77 -2.07 13.85
C PRO A 114 3.85 -3.10 14.53
N LYS A 115 3.19 -2.74 15.64
CA LYS A 115 2.18 -3.58 16.31
C LYS A 115 0.78 -3.44 15.72
N GLU A 116 0.57 -2.51 14.78
CA GLU A 116 -0.70 -2.38 14.08
C GLU A 116 -1.05 -3.68 13.34
N ARG A 117 -2.30 -4.11 13.45
CA ARG A 117 -2.78 -5.41 12.93
C ARG A 117 -3.96 -5.27 11.95
N THR A 118 -4.26 -4.04 11.54
CA THR A 118 -5.32 -3.78 10.56
C THR A 118 -4.84 -3.87 9.12
N ILE A 119 -3.54 -3.62 8.87
CA ILE A 119 -2.93 -3.60 7.55
C ILE A 119 -1.94 -4.74 7.41
N LEU A 120 -2.10 -5.58 6.37
CA LEU A 120 -1.16 -6.65 6.05
C LEU A 120 -0.01 -6.11 5.20
N ARG A 121 1.21 -6.54 5.53
CA ARG A 121 2.47 -6.12 4.87
C ARG A 121 2.56 -4.61 4.71
N PRO A 122 2.39 -3.85 5.81
CA PRO A 122 2.42 -2.40 5.76
C PRO A 122 3.75 -1.90 5.17
N ASN A 123 3.69 -0.72 4.54
CA ASN A 123 4.88 -0.07 3.99
C ASN A 123 5.55 0.75 5.11
N PHE A 124 6.78 0.37 5.46
CA PHE A 124 7.60 1.09 6.44
C PHE A 124 8.65 2.01 5.81
N ASP A 125 8.58 2.22 4.49
CA ASP A 125 9.60 2.96 3.74
C ASP A 125 9.21 4.40 3.46
N THR A 126 7.90 4.73 3.51
CA THR A 126 7.39 6.04 3.09
C THR A 126 6.32 6.56 4.03
N LEU A 127 6.38 7.89 4.28
CA LEU A 127 5.25 8.65 4.80
C LEU A 127 4.31 9.03 3.66
N TYR A 128 3.03 9.16 3.96
CA TYR A 128 2.00 9.47 2.98
C TYR A 128 1.46 10.89 3.15
N SER A 129 1.17 11.55 2.05
CA SER A 129 0.40 12.78 1.97
C SER A 129 -0.80 12.55 1.05
N PHE A 130 -1.99 12.95 1.48
CA PHE A 130 -3.25 12.67 0.78
C PHE A 130 -4.01 13.95 0.52
N ALA A 131 -4.59 14.09 -0.68
CA ALA A 131 -5.53 15.15 -1.00
C ALA A 131 -6.63 14.61 -1.92
N VAL A 132 -7.89 14.91 -1.64
CA VAL A 132 -9.01 14.69 -2.57
C VAL A 132 -9.33 15.99 -3.27
N LEU A 133 -9.40 15.97 -4.61
CA LEU A 133 -9.62 17.15 -5.44
C LEU A 133 -10.91 17.01 -6.26
N ASP A 134 -11.67 18.10 -6.37
CA ASP A 134 -12.77 18.27 -7.34
C ASP A 134 -12.24 19.02 -8.56
N LEU A 135 -11.98 18.31 -9.65
CA LEU A 135 -11.40 18.88 -10.88
C LEU A 135 -12.40 19.63 -11.76
N ASN A 136 -13.59 20.01 -11.22
CA ASN A 136 -14.38 21.08 -11.83
C ASN A 136 -13.60 22.40 -11.85
N SER A 137 -12.67 22.60 -10.91
CA SER A 137 -11.61 23.60 -10.94
C SER A 137 -10.26 22.92 -11.12
N PRO A 138 -9.46 23.24 -12.14
CA PRO A 138 -8.12 22.66 -12.30
C PRO A 138 -7.25 22.89 -11.05
N ALA A 139 -6.36 21.96 -10.77
CA ALA A 139 -5.44 22.05 -9.68
C ALA A 139 -3.98 21.94 -10.14
N MET A 140 -3.07 22.55 -9.41
CA MET A 140 -1.62 22.42 -9.57
C MET A 140 -1.05 21.75 -8.32
N VAL A 141 -0.44 20.58 -8.51
CA VAL A 141 0.35 19.92 -7.45
C VAL A 141 1.81 20.12 -7.74
N VAL A 142 2.59 20.50 -6.72
CA VAL A 142 4.03 20.75 -6.86
C VAL A 142 4.80 19.82 -5.96
N LEU A 143 5.65 18.96 -6.55
CA LEU A 143 6.66 18.21 -5.81
C LEU A 143 7.91 19.09 -5.64
N PRO A 144 8.43 19.27 -4.40
CA PRO A 144 9.60 20.07 -4.15
C PRO A 144 10.89 19.42 -4.70
N GLU A 145 11.87 20.22 -5.04
CA GLU A 145 13.25 19.77 -5.23
C GLU A 145 13.81 19.28 -3.88
N THR A 146 14.26 18.05 -3.83
CA THR A 146 14.81 17.42 -2.64
C THR A 146 15.71 16.24 -3.00
N ASP A 147 16.67 15.92 -2.15
CA ASP A 147 17.49 14.70 -2.22
C ASP A 147 16.74 13.45 -1.71
N ARG A 148 15.55 13.66 -1.15
CA ARG A 148 14.71 12.59 -0.63
C ARG A 148 13.73 12.12 -1.70
N TYR A 149 13.72 10.82 -1.97
CA TYR A 149 12.75 10.25 -2.91
C TYR A 149 11.31 10.58 -2.52
N GLN A 150 10.58 11.11 -3.49
CA GLN A 150 9.14 11.26 -3.46
C GLN A 150 8.53 10.68 -4.74
N ILE A 151 7.33 10.15 -4.64
CA ILE A 151 6.54 9.76 -5.81
C ILE A 151 5.10 10.24 -5.65
N LEU A 152 4.66 11.01 -6.62
CA LEU A 152 3.28 11.44 -6.81
C LEU A 152 2.53 10.36 -7.58
N GLU A 153 1.36 10.03 -7.13
CA GLU A 153 0.39 9.19 -7.81
C GLU A 153 -0.98 9.85 -7.76
N VAL A 154 -1.71 9.80 -8.85
CA VAL A 154 -3.10 10.24 -8.92
C VAL A 154 -3.98 9.06 -9.27
N VAL A 155 -4.97 8.79 -8.42
CA VAL A 155 -5.98 7.74 -8.62
C VAL A 155 -7.31 8.40 -8.95
N ASN A 156 -7.93 8.04 -10.08
CA ASN A 156 -9.20 8.60 -10.51
C ASN A 156 -10.42 7.79 -9.97
N GLU A 157 -11.65 8.26 -10.21
CA GLU A 157 -12.89 7.63 -9.74
C GLU A 157 -13.09 6.18 -10.22
N GLU A 158 -12.45 5.79 -11.32
CA GLU A 158 -12.48 4.42 -11.86
C GLU A 158 -11.31 3.56 -11.35
N HIS A 159 -10.46 4.08 -10.46
CA HIS A 159 -9.21 3.47 -10.02
C HIS A 159 -8.17 3.26 -11.14
N TRP A 160 -8.19 4.07 -12.19
CA TRP A 160 -7.05 4.19 -13.07
C TRP A 160 -6.00 5.14 -12.47
N ILE A 161 -4.74 4.97 -12.86
CA ILE A 161 -3.62 5.80 -12.41
C ILE A 161 -3.15 6.65 -13.60
N PRO A 162 -3.84 7.76 -13.93
CA PRO A 162 -3.51 8.58 -15.10
C PRO A 162 -2.17 9.29 -14.99
N LEU A 163 -1.69 9.53 -13.76
CA LEU A 163 -0.44 10.20 -13.48
C LEU A 163 0.31 9.51 -12.35
N GLU A 164 1.56 9.18 -12.61
CA GLU A 164 2.56 8.76 -11.62
C GLU A 164 3.90 9.38 -11.99
N SER A 165 4.61 9.99 -11.04
CA SER A 165 5.91 10.61 -11.29
C SER A 165 6.74 10.77 -10.01
N ALA A 166 8.04 10.47 -10.09
CA ALA A 166 9.01 10.77 -9.06
C ALA A 166 9.88 12.01 -9.38
N ASN A 167 9.56 12.76 -10.43
CA ASN A 167 10.28 13.98 -10.77
C ASN A 167 9.74 15.16 -9.96
N PRO A 168 10.61 16.04 -9.42
CA PRO A 168 10.17 17.31 -8.87
C PRO A 168 9.59 18.21 -9.97
N GLY A 169 8.68 19.11 -9.57
CA GLY A 169 8.05 20.06 -10.49
C GLY A 169 6.55 20.20 -10.31
N GLY A 170 5.92 21.00 -11.16
CA GLY A 170 4.49 21.28 -11.15
C GLY A 170 3.71 20.33 -12.07
N TYR A 171 2.61 19.79 -11.55
CA TYR A 171 1.70 18.87 -12.25
C TYR A 171 0.31 19.47 -12.30
N GLN A 172 -0.10 19.91 -13.49
CA GLN A 172 -1.45 20.41 -13.71
C GLN A 172 -2.43 19.24 -13.84
N LEU A 173 -3.44 19.22 -13.00
CA LEU A 173 -4.50 18.21 -12.98
C LEU A 173 -5.79 18.86 -13.50
N THR A 174 -6.36 18.30 -14.54
CA THR A 174 -7.66 18.69 -15.07
C THR A 174 -8.57 17.48 -15.19
N LYS A 175 -9.88 17.71 -15.24
CA LYS A 175 -10.85 16.64 -15.44
C LYS A 175 -10.58 15.82 -16.71
N GLU A 176 -10.14 16.48 -17.77
CA GLU A 176 -9.83 15.85 -19.06
C GLU A 176 -8.58 14.98 -18.95
N SER A 177 -7.51 15.52 -18.37
CA SER A 177 -6.23 14.79 -18.25
C SER A 177 -6.29 13.64 -17.23
N MET A 178 -7.10 13.76 -16.18
CA MET A 178 -7.26 12.71 -15.17
C MET A 178 -8.42 11.75 -15.48
N GLY A 179 -9.28 12.07 -16.43
CA GLY A 179 -10.38 11.22 -16.89
C GLY A 179 -11.57 11.13 -15.92
N SER A 180 -11.60 11.94 -14.86
CA SER A 180 -12.72 12.00 -13.90
C SER A 180 -12.79 13.33 -13.15
N ARG A 181 -13.94 13.61 -12.52
CA ARG A 181 -14.16 14.81 -11.70
C ARG A 181 -13.34 14.76 -10.41
N TYR A 182 -13.41 13.64 -9.70
CA TYR A 182 -12.70 13.48 -8.44
C TYR A 182 -11.45 12.63 -8.63
N VAL A 183 -10.40 13.02 -7.92
CA VAL A 183 -9.18 12.24 -7.83
C VAL A 183 -8.65 12.23 -6.40
N LEU A 184 -7.98 11.12 -6.03
CA LEU A 184 -7.09 11.12 -4.88
C LEU A 184 -5.66 11.35 -5.37
N VAL A 185 -5.02 12.36 -4.79
CA VAL A 185 -3.58 12.61 -4.94
C VAL A 185 -2.87 11.94 -3.77
N LEU A 186 -1.93 11.08 -4.06
CA LEU A 186 -1.06 10.40 -3.10
C LEU A 186 0.38 10.84 -3.35
N VAL A 187 1.07 11.30 -2.32
CA VAL A 187 2.53 11.50 -2.38
C VAL A 187 3.18 10.63 -1.31
N ARG A 188 4.10 9.78 -1.73
CA ARG A 188 4.91 8.97 -0.83
C ARG A 188 6.29 9.60 -0.69
N THR A 189 6.71 9.86 0.55
CA THR A 189 8.00 10.47 0.89
C THR A 189 8.84 9.45 1.64
N ARG A 190 10.01 9.08 1.09
CA ARG A 190 10.92 8.09 1.71
C ARG A 190 11.29 8.48 3.14
N VAL A 191 11.35 7.49 4.03
CA VAL A 191 11.69 7.69 5.44
C VAL A 191 12.35 6.43 6.03
N ASN A 192 13.17 6.63 7.05
CA ASN A 192 13.50 5.59 8.03
C ASN A 192 12.57 5.73 9.24
N MET A 193 11.51 4.92 9.32
CA MET A 193 10.54 5.01 10.43
C MET A 193 11.11 4.61 11.79
N GLN A 194 12.30 4.00 11.83
CA GLN A 194 13.02 3.63 13.05
C GLN A 194 13.95 4.74 13.55
N ASP A 195 14.08 5.85 12.81
CA ASP A 195 14.88 7.01 13.16
C ASP A 195 13.99 8.25 13.35
N PRO A 196 13.79 8.74 14.59
CA PRO A 196 12.99 9.92 14.87
C PRO A 196 13.47 11.20 14.16
N GLU A 197 14.79 11.36 13.97
CA GLU A 197 15.33 12.52 13.27
C GLU A 197 15.05 12.45 11.77
N ASP A 198 15.09 11.26 11.17
CA ASP A 198 14.72 11.10 9.77
C ASP A 198 13.22 11.29 9.54
N LEU A 199 12.37 10.85 10.47
CA LEU A 199 10.92 11.12 10.47
C LEU A 199 10.65 12.63 10.43
N LYS A 200 11.35 13.41 11.28
CA LYS A 200 11.24 14.87 11.31
C LYS A 200 11.66 15.51 9.99
N LYS A 201 12.81 15.08 9.43
CA LYS A 201 13.29 15.55 8.13
C LYS A 201 12.32 15.22 6.98
N ALA A 202 11.76 14.01 6.96
CA ALA A 202 10.76 13.61 5.98
C ALA A 202 9.48 14.47 6.11
N GLY A 203 9.06 14.76 7.35
CA GLY A 203 7.94 15.65 7.62
C GLY A 203 8.13 17.08 7.09
N ILE A 204 9.35 17.62 7.18
CA ILE A 204 9.68 18.93 6.61
C ILE A 204 9.54 18.92 5.08
N VAL A 205 9.96 17.85 4.42
CA VAL A 205 9.81 17.69 2.96
C VAL A 205 8.33 17.56 2.57
N GLN A 206 7.52 16.86 3.36
CA GLN A 206 6.08 16.81 3.13
C GLN A 206 5.42 18.21 3.17
N ASP A 207 5.84 19.07 4.10
CA ASP A 207 5.32 20.44 4.24
C ASP A 207 5.64 21.36 3.05
N GLN A 208 6.57 20.95 2.18
CA GLN A 208 6.93 21.66 0.96
C GLN A 208 6.12 21.21 -0.27
N ILE A 209 5.28 20.17 -0.14
CA ILE A 209 4.40 19.73 -1.23
C ILE A 209 3.35 20.83 -1.45
N GLY A 210 3.36 21.44 -2.65
CA GLY A 210 2.43 22.50 -3.01
C GLY A 210 1.11 21.96 -3.56
N LEU A 211 0.02 22.66 -3.26
CA LEU A 211 -1.28 22.46 -3.87
C LEU A 211 -1.98 23.80 -4.06
N GLU A 212 -2.28 24.13 -5.31
CA GLU A 212 -3.02 25.32 -5.69
C GLU A 212 -4.27 24.93 -6.46
N GLN A 213 -5.42 25.44 -6.03
CA GLN A 213 -6.72 25.23 -6.67
C GLN A 213 -7.62 26.42 -6.35
N ALA A 214 -8.20 27.03 -7.37
CA ALA A 214 -9.01 28.25 -7.20
C ALA A 214 -10.28 27.97 -6.39
N GLU A 215 -10.95 26.83 -6.68
CA GLU A 215 -12.16 26.40 -5.98
C GLU A 215 -11.99 24.93 -5.58
N LYS A 216 -12.10 24.65 -4.29
CA LYS A 216 -11.91 23.31 -3.72
C LYS A 216 -13.07 22.37 -4.04
N GLY A 217 -14.26 22.93 -4.28
CA GLY A 217 -15.48 22.15 -4.50
C GLY A 217 -15.93 21.37 -3.27
N GLU A 218 -16.79 20.37 -3.53
CA GLU A 218 -17.29 19.44 -2.51
C GLU A 218 -17.34 18.02 -3.08
N PHE A 219 -17.18 17.02 -2.23
CA PHE A 219 -17.35 15.63 -2.63
C PHE A 219 -18.81 15.22 -2.51
N VAL A 220 -19.39 14.83 -3.63
CA VAL A 220 -20.77 14.32 -3.70
C VAL A 220 -20.72 12.92 -4.29
N ALA A 221 -21.03 11.92 -3.46
CA ALA A 221 -21.12 10.54 -3.91
C ALA A 221 -22.26 10.41 -4.94
N LYS A 222 -21.95 9.78 -6.09
CA LYS A 222 -22.93 9.58 -7.19
C LYS A 222 -23.93 8.49 -6.86
N ASN A 223 -23.47 7.46 -6.17
CA ASN A 223 -24.24 6.26 -5.89
C ASN A 223 -24.19 5.89 -4.41
N LYS A 224 -25.20 5.16 -3.98
CA LYS A 224 -25.20 4.46 -2.71
C LYS A 224 -25.02 2.96 -3.01
N TYR A 225 -24.02 2.35 -2.41
CA TYR A 225 -23.73 0.93 -2.60
C TYR A 225 -24.02 0.11 -1.35
N ASP A 226 -24.37 -1.17 -1.52
CA ASP A 226 -24.38 -2.13 -0.43
C ASP A 226 -22.95 -2.51 -0.06
N MET A 227 -22.56 -2.25 1.17
CA MET A 227 -21.24 -2.56 1.66
C MET A 227 -20.96 -4.06 1.73
N ASP A 228 -21.97 -4.88 1.98
CA ASP A 228 -21.81 -6.34 2.03
C ASP A 228 -21.49 -6.88 0.63
N GLU A 229 -22.07 -6.32 -0.44
CA GLU A 229 -21.74 -6.68 -1.83
C GLU A 229 -20.31 -6.25 -2.20
N ILE A 230 -19.87 -5.04 -1.82
CA ILE A 230 -18.47 -4.60 -2.02
C ILE A 230 -17.50 -5.56 -1.33
N LEU A 231 -17.78 -5.91 -0.08
CA LEU A 231 -16.92 -6.80 0.71
C LEU A 231 -16.89 -8.23 0.15
N ALA A 232 -18.03 -8.72 -0.36
CA ALA A 232 -18.10 -10.02 -1.02
C ALA A 232 -17.25 -10.05 -2.30
N MET A 233 -17.32 -9.00 -3.13
CA MET A 233 -16.48 -8.87 -4.32
C MET A 233 -15.00 -8.80 -3.97
N ARG A 234 -14.63 -8.00 -2.97
CA ARG A 234 -13.24 -7.93 -2.46
C ARG A 234 -12.74 -9.29 -2.01
N ALA A 235 -13.56 -10.05 -1.27
CA ALA A 235 -13.21 -11.37 -0.80
C ALA A 235 -13.01 -12.37 -1.96
N ASP A 236 -13.85 -12.31 -3.00
CA ASP A 236 -13.71 -13.13 -4.19
C ASP A 236 -12.39 -12.88 -4.93
N TYR A 237 -12.07 -11.62 -5.23
CA TYR A 237 -10.80 -11.25 -5.85
C TYR A 237 -9.59 -11.64 -5.01
N ASN A 238 -9.63 -11.44 -3.70
CA ASN A 238 -8.56 -11.86 -2.80
C ASN A 238 -8.34 -13.38 -2.82
N LYS A 239 -9.42 -14.17 -2.86
CA LYS A 239 -9.35 -15.63 -2.94
C LYS A 239 -8.75 -16.11 -4.27
N ARG A 240 -9.05 -15.43 -5.36
CA ARG A 240 -8.61 -15.77 -6.72
C ARG A 240 -7.17 -15.37 -7.02
N LEU A 241 -6.62 -14.42 -6.27
CA LEU A 241 -5.33 -13.80 -6.51
C LEU A 241 -4.18 -14.78 -6.75
N GLN A 242 -3.94 -15.70 -5.80
CA GLN A 242 -2.86 -16.70 -5.89
C GLN A 242 -3.13 -17.77 -6.94
N PRO A 243 -4.35 -18.38 -7.01
CA PRO A 243 -4.69 -19.34 -8.04
C PRO A 243 -4.52 -18.82 -9.48
N GLU A 244 -4.82 -17.53 -9.71
CA GLU A 244 -4.72 -16.92 -11.03
C GLU A 244 -3.34 -16.30 -11.31
N GLY A 245 -2.40 -16.36 -10.35
CA GLY A 245 -1.03 -15.87 -10.53
C GLY A 245 -0.94 -14.36 -10.77
N VAL A 246 -1.93 -13.59 -10.27
CA VAL A 246 -1.95 -12.13 -10.46
C VAL A 246 -0.86 -11.46 -9.63
N THR A 247 -0.08 -10.61 -10.26
CA THR A 247 0.98 -9.81 -9.61
C THR A 247 0.58 -8.33 -9.54
N SER A 248 1.25 -7.56 -8.67
CA SER A 248 1.05 -6.12 -8.58
C SER A 248 1.34 -5.40 -9.91
N GLU A 249 2.31 -5.90 -10.67
CA GLU A 249 2.70 -5.35 -11.97
C GLU A 249 1.59 -5.43 -13.02
N MET A 250 0.65 -6.37 -12.83
CA MET A 250 -0.50 -6.57 -13.71
C MET A 250 -1.73 -5.75 -13.28
N ALA A 251 -1.75 -5.27 -12.02
CA ALA A 251 -2.97 -4.82 -11.35
C ALA A 251 -3.14 -3.29 -11.30
N PHE A 252 -2.09 -2.51 -11.63
CA PHE A 252 -2.09 -1.05 -11.56
C PHE A 252 -1.58 -0.44 -12.86
N GLY A 253 -2.28 0.57 -13.38
CA GLY A 253 -1.92 1.23 -14.63
C GLY A 253 -2.93 2.26 -15.08
N LYS A 254 -2.65 2.89 -16.23
CA LYS A 254 -3.57 3.79 -16.91
C LYS A 254 -4.69 3.01 -17.60
N LYS A 255 -5.75 3.71 -17.93
CA LYS A 255 -6.82 3.14 -18.77
C LYS A 255 -6.26 2.65 -20.10
N GLY A 256 -6.48 1.36 -20.41
CA GLY A 256 -5.97 0.71 -21.61
C GLY A 256 -4.59 0.04 -21.46
N GLU A 257 -3.83 0.29 -20.39
CA GLU A 257 -2.56 -0.41 -20.09
C GLU A 257 -2.77 -1.77 -19.42
N ILE A 258 -3.82 -1.87 -18.62
CA ILE A 258 -4.24 -3.10 -17.95
C ILE A 258 -5.72 -3.38 -18.24
N SER A 259 -6.15 -4.63 -18.08
CA SER A 259 -7.56 -4.99 -18.24
C SER A 259 -8.40 -4.56 -17.03
N GLU A 260 -9.73 -4.44 -17.21
CA GLU A 260 -10.66 -4.14 -16.11
C GLU A 260 -10.63 -5.23 -15.02
N GLU A 261 -10.44 -6.49 -15.39
CA GLU A 261 -10.31 -7.58 -14.42
C GLU A 261 -9.03 -7.41 -13.56
N MET A 262 -7.90 -7.07 -14.17
CA MET A 262 -6.66 -6.78 -13.43
C MET A 262 -6.81 -5.55 -12.52
N ARG A 263 -7.47 -4.49 -13.00
CA ARG A 263 -7.83 -3.33 -12.19
C ARG A 263 -8.66 -3.73 -10.97
N ASN A 264 -9.67 -4.58 -11.15
CA ASN A 264 -10.50 -5.07 -10.04
C ASN A 264 -9.67 -5.84 -9.00
N PHE A 265 -8.70 -6.65 -9.45
CA PHE A 265 -7.72 -7.25 -8.52
C PHE A 265 -6.93 -6.17 -7.77
N GLY A 266 -6.44 -5.14 -8.45
CA GLY A 266 -5.72 -4.03 -7.82
C GLY A 266 -6.55 -3.35 -6.74
N VAL A 267 -7.80 -3.01 -7.06
CA VAL A 267 -8.76 -2.43 -6.09
C VAL A 267 -8.94 -3.32 -4.87
N ALA A 268 -9.17 -4.62 -5.08
CA ALA A 268 -9.45 -5.55 -4.00
C ALA A 268 -8.28 -5.81 -3.06
N VAL A 269 -7.05 -5.83 -3.59
CA VAL A 269 -5.87 -6.32 -2.87
C VAL A 269 -4.89 -5.23 -2.46
N GLY A 270 -5.00 -4.03 -3.03
CA GLY A 270 -4.02 -2.98 -2.77
C GLY A 270 -4.43 -1.63 -3.36
N TRP A 271 -5.63 -1.15 -3.03
CA TRP A 271 -6.15 0.10 -3.55
C TRP A 271 -5.12 1.25 -3.47
N GLY A 272 -4.92 1.98 -4.58
CA GLY A 272 -3.91 3.03 -4.66
C GLY A 272 -2.47 2.48 -4.65
N GLY A 273 -2.25 1.29 -5.21
CA GLY A 273 -0.91 0.72 -5.39
C GLY A 273 -0.20 1.32 -6.60
N LEU A 274 1.13 1.52 -6.49
CA LEU A 274 1.96 2.05 -7.57
C LEU A 274 1.93 1.14 -8.81
N THR A 275 2.02 1.73 -9.98
CA THR A 275 2.22 1.00 -11.23
C THR A 275 3.56 0.26 -11.24
N LYS A 276 3.78 -0.64 -12.19
CA LYS A 276 5.07 -1.33 -12.34
C LYS A 276 6.25 -0.38 -12.56
N GLN A 277 6.00 0.84 -13.04
CA GLN A 277 7.03 1.88 -13.17
C GLN A 277 7.35 2.55 -11.83
N GLY A 278 6.37 2.62 -10.92
CA GLY A 278 6.56 3.20 -9.58
C GLY A 278 7.19 2.23 -8.60
N ALA A 279 6.77 0.96 -8.60
CA ALA A 279 7.39 -0.06 -7.74
C ALA A 279 7.15 -1.49 -8.24
N VAL A 280 8.14 -2.36 -8.04
CA VAL A 280 8.03 -3.80 -8.25
C VAL A 280 8.40 -4.56 -6.98
N TYR A 281 7.91 -5.80 -6.88
CA TYR A 281 8.01 -6.61 -5.66
C TYR A 281 8.56 -8.01 -5.98
N PRO A 282 9.80 -8.13 -6.45
CA PRO A 282 10.43 -9.43 -6.63
C PRO A 282 10.57 -10.09 -5.26
N ILE A 283 9.95 -11.26 -5.08
CA ILE A 283 10.02 -12.01 -3.83
C ILE A 283 11.07 -13.10 -4.01
N PRO A 284 12.25 -12.99 -3.37
CA PRO A 284 13.20 -14.09 -3.39
C PRO A 284 12.58 -15.31 -2.68
N LYS A 285 13.03 -16.49 -3.05
CA LYS A 285 12.56 -17.74 -2.42
C LYS A 285 12.77 -17.66 -0.92
N VAL A 286 11.66 -17.73 -0.16
CA VAL A 286 11.69 -17.73 1.30
C VAL A 286 12.12 -19.10 1.80
N VAL A 287 13.01 -19.15 2.78
CA VAL A 287 13.37 -20.36 3.52
C VAL A 287 12.52 -20.37 4.78
N ASP A 288 11.63 -21.34 4.91
CA ASP A 288 10.79 -21.52 6.10
C ASP A 288 11.61 -22.18 7.23
N SER A 289 12.60 -21.45 7.74
CA SER A 289 13.50 -21.85 8.83
C SER A 289 13.85 -20.64 9.66
N THR A 290 14.08 -20.82 10.94
CA THR A 290 14.66 -19.82 11.84
C THR A 290 16.19 -19.86 11.89
N ASP A 291 16.81 -20.72 11.08
CA ASP A 291 18.26 -20.70 10.94
C ASP A 291 18.70 -19.39 10.27
N PRO A 292 19.81 -18.80 10.70
CA PRO A 292 20.29 -17.55 10.14
C PRO A 292 20.54 -17.64 8.63
N GLN A 293 20.05 -16.65 7.88
CA GLN A 293 20.14 -16.55 6.44
C GLN A 293 20.79 -15.23 6.04
N THR A 294 21.31 -15.17 4.83
CA THR A 294 21.77 -13.94 4.19
C THR A 294 21.12 -13.75 2.82
N LEU A 295 20.94 -12.49 2.42
CA LEU A 295 20.57 -12.08 1.08
C LEU A 295 21.53 -11.00 0.61
N THR A 296 22.28 -11.27 -0.45
CA THR A 296 23.24 -10.31 -0.99
C THR A 296 22.61 -9.56 -2.17
N LEU A 297 22.40 -8.27 -2.00
CA LEU A 297 21.86 -7.36 -3.01
C LEU A 297 23.01 -6.60 -3.68
N LYS A 298 23.09 -6.73 -5.00
CA LYS A 298 24.08 -6.07 -5.84
C LYS A 298 23.37 -5.50 -7.07
N ASP A 299 23.77 -4.31 -7.48
CA ASP A 299 23.31 -3.63 -8.70
C ASP A 299 21.76 -3.69 -8.84
N VAL A 300 21.05 -3.47 -7.71
CA VAL A 300 19.59 -3.51 -7.69
C VAL A 300 19.04 -2.46 -8.66
N PRO A 301 18.15 -2.84 -9.59
CA PRO A 301 17.71 -2.00 -10.69
C PRO A 301 16.66 -0.96 -10.26
N SER A 302 17.05 -0.02 -9.40
CA SER A 302 16.27 1.18 -9.05
C SER A 302 16.87 2.42 -9.71
N ASP A 303 16.04 3.41 -10.03
CA ASP A 303 16.54 4.74 -10.44
C ASP A 303 17.53 5.28 -9.40
N PRO A 304 18.62 5.97 -9.78
CA PRO A 304 19.61 6.49 -8.83
C PRO A 304 19.03 7.40 -7.73
N ARG A 305 17.90 8.08 -7.98
CA ARG A 305 17.18 8.91 -7.00
C ARG A 305 16.20 8.11 -6.16
N ALA A 306 15.87 6.88 -6.57
CA ALA A 306 14.97 5.99 -5.87
C ALA A 306 15.73 5.08 -4.89
N PHE A 307 15.11 4.00 -4.48
CA PHE A 307 15.67 3.09 -3.49
C PHE A 307 15.01 1.71 -3.57
N TRP A 308 15.60 0.76 -2.92
CA TRP A 308 15.00 -0.54 -2.62
C TRP A 308 14.88 -0.72 -1.11
N SER A 309 13.98 -1.60 -0.69
CA SER A 309 13.84 -2.01 0.71
C SER A 309 13.59 -3.50 0.87
N VAL A 310 13.96 -4.01 2.05
CA VAL A 310 13.66 -5.37 2.50
C VAL A 310 12.91 -5.27 3.83
N THR A 311 11.71 -5.84 3.89
CA THR A 311 10.91 -5.84 5.12
C THR A 311 10.50 -7.27 5.48
N VAL A 312 10.69 -7.66 6.74
CA VAL A 312 10.32 -8.96 7.28
C VAL A 312 8.93 -8.90 7.92
N TYR A 313 8.13 -9.92 7.63
CA TYR A 313 6.78 -10.10 8.18
C TYR A 313 6.61 -11.51 8.73
N ASP A 314 5.68 -11.68 9.67
CA ASP A 314 5.24 -12.98 10.14
C ASP A 314 4.38 -13.67 9.07
N LYS A 315 3.98 -14.91 9.34
CA LYS A 315 3.16 -15.69 8.42
C LYS A 315 1.75 -15.08 8.18
N GLN A 316 1.29 -14.21 9.06
CA GLN A 316 0.06 -13.44 8.91
C GLN A 316 0.25 -12.16 8.10
N GLY A 317 1.48 -11.73 7.85
CA GLY A 317 1.81 -10.52 7.11
C GLY A 317 2.00 -9.28 7.99
N PHE A 318 2.30 -9.45 9.28
CA PHE A 318 2.58 -8.34 10.20
C PHE A 318 4.06 -8.30 10.56
N SER A 319 4.59 -7.11 10.84
CA SER A 319 5.92 -6.97 11.42
C SER A 319 5.83 -7.13 12.94
N VAL A 320 6.71 -7.94 13.53
CA VAL A 320 6.71 -8.25 14.98
C VAL A 320 8.08 -8.07 15.63
N GLY A 321 9.14 -7.89 14.84
CA GLY A 321 10.50 -7.68 15.33
C GLY A 321 10.80 -6.23 15.67
N GLU A 322 11.92 -5.97 16.34
CA GLU A 322 12.46 -4.62 16.54
C GLU A 322 13.20 -4.11 15.31
N LYS A 323 13.91 -5.02 14.62
CA LYS A 323 14.64 -4.78 13.38
C LYS A 323 13.90 -5.48 12.24
N TYR A 324 12.97 -4.79 11.62
CA TYR A 324 12.04 -5.37 10.64
C TYR A 324 12.21 -4.85 9.21
N ASN A 325 12.94 -3.74 9.03
CA ASN A 325 13.10 -3.09 7.73
C ASN A 325 14.52 -2.57 7.53
N VAL A 326 15.01 -2.73 6.30
CA VAL A 326 16.27 -2.13 5.80
C VAL A 326 15.98 -1.57 4.42
N ASN A 327 16.42 -0.34 4.15
CA ASN A 327 16.37 0.23 2.81
C ASN A 327 17.73 0.79 2.37
N SER A 328 17.94 0.90 1.06
CA SER A 328 19.23 1.25 0.46
C SER A 328 19.77 2.64 0.85
N ALA A 329 18.90 3.56 1.31
CA ALA A 329 19.32 4.89 1.73
C ALA A 329 20.06 4.87 3.08
N PHE A 330 19.88 3.81 3.88
CA PHE A 330 20.45 3.68 5.23
C PHE A 330 21.26 2.39 5.40
N ALA A 331 21.16 1.46 4.45
CA ALA A 331 21.91 0.21 4.46
C ALA A 331 23.40 0.44 4.25
N LYS A 332 24.21 -0.42 4.87
CA LYS A 332 25.67 -0.38 4.73
C LYS A 332 26.16 -1.39 3.69
N LYS A 333 27.09 -0.96 2.85
CA LYS A 333 27.79 -1.82 1.91
C LYS A 333 28.97 -2.52 2.56
N ASN A 334 29.25 -3.76 2.13
CA ASN A 334 30.48 -4.45 2.45
C ASN A 334 31.67 -3.89 1.62
N GLU A 335 32.87 -4.44 1.83
CA GLU A 335 34.10 -4.05 1.11
C GLU A 335 34.01 -4.28 -0.41
N LYS A 336 33.11 -5.16 -0.88
CA LYS A 336 32.87 -5.44 -2.30
C LYS A 336 31.82 -4.52 -2.92
N GLY A 337 31.27 -3.55 -2.14
CA GLY A 337 30.22 -2.66 -2.59
C GLY A 337 28.81 -3.27 -2.62
N GLU A 338 28.62 -4.43 -2.01
CA GLU A 338 27.35 -5.17 -1.97
C GLU A 338 26.63 -4.93 -0.65
N TYR A 339 25.31 -5.05 -0.65
CA TYR A 339 24.50 -5.01 0.58
C TYR A 339 24.20 -6.45 1.03
N VAL A 340 24.79 -6.86 2.13
CA VAL A 340 24.47 -8.15 2.75
C VAL A 340 23.43 -7.92 3.83
N ILE A 341 22.23 -8.47 3.64
CA ILE A 341 21.13 -8.42 4.60
C ILE A 341 21.23 -9.70 5.44
N HIS A 342 21.27 -9.55 6.76
CA HIS A 342 21.35 -10.66 7.72
C HIS A 342 20.00 -10.91 8.35
N PHE A 343 19.45 -12.10 8.20
CA PHE A 343 18.19 -12.54 8.78
C PHE A 343 18.47 -13.47 9.95
N GLY A 344 18.23 -13.01 11.17
CA GLY A 344 18.56 -13.76 12.39
C GLY A 344 20.05 -13.86 12.69
N GLY A 345 20.40 -14.63 13.72
CA GLY A 345 21.77 -14.80 14.15
C GLY A 345 22.32 -13.61 14.93
N ASP A 346 23.52 -13.14 14.59
CA ASP A 346 24.23 -12.08 15.31
C ASP A 346 23.63 -10.69 15.03
N LYS A 347 22.96 -10.12 16.02
CA LYS A 347 22.31 -8.79 15.98
C LYS A 347 23.28 -7.61 15.80
N SER A 348 24.58 -7.83 15.96
CA SER A 348 25.59 -6.78 15.76
C SER A 348 25.97 -6.58 14.28
N LYS A 349 25.55 -7.48 13.41
CA LYS A 349 25.82 -7.38 11.96
C LYS A 349 25.10 -6.20 11.34
N ASP A 350 25.76 -5.54 10.40
CA ASP A 350 25.13 -4.50 9.57
C ASP A 350 23.94 -5.07 8.80
N ASN A 351 22.91 -4.24 8.58
CA ASN A 351 21.70 -4.61 7.86
C ASN A 351 20.98 -5.84 8.45
N TYR A 352 21.03 -6.01 9.76
CA TYR A 352 20.37 -7.11 10.46
C TYR A 352 18.86 -6.95 10.51
N LEU A 353 18.13 -8.06 10.34
CA LEU A 353 16.68 -8.15 10.48
C LEU A 353 16.30 -9.31 11.41
N ASP A 354 15.33 -9.07 12.30
CA ASP A 354 14.77 -10.11 13.16
C ASP A 354 13.95 -11.10 12.32
N ILE A 355 14.10 -12.41 12.61
CA ILE A 355 13.27 -13.50 12.08
C ILE A 355 12.62 -14.29 13.20
N TYR A 356 11.55 -14.98 12.86
CA TYR A 356 10.73 -15.78 13.78
C TYR A 356 10.01 -16.89 13.00
N PRO A 357 9.43 -17.93 13.65
CA PRO A 357 8.80 -19.03 12.93
C PRO A 357 7.73 -18.55 11.93
N GLY A 358 7.84 -19.00 10.68
CA GLY A 358 6.92 -18.63 9.60
C GLY A 358 7.17 -17.24 9.00
N TRP A 359 8.34 -16.64 9.21
CA TRP A 359 8.68 -15.36 8.60
C TRP A 359 8.69 -15.42 7.07
N ASN A 360 8.36 -14.30 6.49
CA ASN A 360 8.51 -14.05 5.06
C ASN A 360 9.02 -12.62 4.82
N VAL A 361 9.43 -12.33 3.61
CA VAL A 361 10.06 -11.06 3.26
C VAL A 361 9.47 -10.47 2.00
N VAL A 362 9.39 -9.16 1.95
CA VAL A 362 9.09 -8.41 0.74
C VAL A 362 10.31 -7.56 0.39
N LEU A 363 10.88 -7.81 -0.79
CA LEU A 363 11.80 -6.90 -1.45
C LEU A 363 10.96 -5.93 -2.29
N ARG A 364 11.14 -4.63 -2.10
CA ARG A 364 10.55 -3.56 -2.90
C ARG A 364 11.64 -2.83 -3.67
N ILE A 365 11.42 -2.60 -4.96
CA ILE A 365 12.30 -1.78 -5.80
C ILE A 365 11.44 -0.63 -6.31
N TYR A 366 11.73 0.58 -5.87
CA TYR A 366 11.03 1.79 -6.28
C TYR A 366 11.65 2.36 -7.55
N SER A 367 10.81 2.86 -8.47
CA SER A 367 11.21 3.33 -9.80
C SER A 367 12.20 2.37 -10.47
N PRO A 368 11.78 1.11 -10.73
CA PRO A 368 12.65 0.09 -11.31
C PRO A 368 13.13 0.52 -12.70
N THR A 369 14.39 0.15 -13.01
CA THR A 369 14.99 0.42 -14.31
C THR A 369 14.77 -0.72 -15.30
N GLU A 370 15.13 -0.50 -16.57
CA GLU A 370 15.01 -1.47 -17.66
C GLU A 370 15.67 -2.83 -17.34
N ALA A 371 16.73 -2.83 -16.51
CA ALA A 371 17.42 -4.07 -16.11
C ALA A 371 16.52 -5.05 -15.35
N TYR A 372 15.48 -4.55 -14.65
CA TYR A 372 14.46 -5.41 -14.07
C TYR A 372 13.54 -6.02 -15.14
N PHE A 373 13.02 -5.20 -16.05
CA PHE A 373 11.99 -5.61 -17.02
C PHE A 373 12.52 -6.52 -18.12
N ASN A 374 13.77 -6.34 -18.53
CA ASN A 374 14.40 -7.18 -19.56
C ASN A 374 15.07 -8.45 -19.01
N GLY A 375 15.01 -8.65 -17.67
CA GLY A 375 15.55 -9.83 -17.00
C GLY A 375 17.09 -9.88 -16.91
N SER A 376 17.79 -8.79 -17.20
CA SER A 376 19.25 -8.75 -17.03
C SER A 376 19.67 -8.72 -15.55
N TRP A 377 18.79 -8.25 -14.66
CA TRP A 377 18.93 -8.41 -13.24
C TRP A 377 18.04 -9.54 -12.73
N ILE A 378 18.66 -10.47 -11.99
CA ILE A 378 17.95 -11.62 -11.41
C ILE A 378 17.89 -11.43 -9.90
N PRO A 379 16.68 -11.52 -9.28
CA PRO A 379 16.55 -11.46 -7.83
C PRO A 379 17.46 -12.49 -7.14
N PRO A 380 18.26 -12.08 -6.13
CA PRO A 380 19.15 -12.98 -5.44
C PRO A 380 18.39 -14.04 -4.63
N GLN A 381 19.07 -15.14 -4.32
CA GLN A 381 18.54 -16.21 -3.49
C GLN A 381 19.13 -16.12 -2.09
N PHE A 382 18.33 -16.56 -1.09
CA PHE A 382 18.82 -16.74 0.28
C PHE A 382 19.94 -17.78 0.34
N GLN A 383 20.93 -17.50 1.19
CA GLN A 383 22.02 -18.40 1.52
C GLN A 383 22.05 -18.61 3.04
N PRO A 384 22.44 -19.80 3.54
CA PRO A 384 22.72 -19.96 4.97
C PRO A 384 23.76 -18.93 5.43
N ALA A 385 23.56 -18.34 6.62
CA ALA A 385 24.59 -17.47 7.19
C ALA A 385 25.82 -18.30 7.57
N GLN A 386 26.98 -17.79 7.25
CA GLN A 386 28.27 -18.40 7.64
C GLN A 386 28.68 -17.95 9.04
#